data_83a01565ed9da153eebde4ddbbb0e5fc
#
_entry.id   83a01565ed9da153eebde4ddbbb0e5fc
#
_cell.length_a   1.000
_cell.length_b   1.000
_cell.length_c   1.000
_cell.angle_alpha   90.00
_cell.angle_beta   90.00
_cell.angle_gamma   90.00
#
_symmetry.space_group_name_H-M   'P 1'
#
loop_
_entity.id
_entity.type
_entity.pdbx_description
1 polymer ?
#
loop_
_entity_poly.entity_id
_entity_poly.type
_entity_poly.pdbx_seq_one_letter_code
_entity_poly.pdbx_strand_id
1 'polypeptide(L)'
;HTNRRKRNVYWRGEFEEIKYNYCFQGIELGTEVDIKAYQNNWDKGGNVTFIPTTPIIREKPFLFIGDDGRYKVFRPALKHEHKGVSYSRTDMGEGEILDLLNEFYVVKPGVSAEYMNKQLVAGKHLLITPGMYELSEPLHVTRPNTIILGIGWATLIPGEKNSDTAILVEDVDGVTIASLMFDAHYTSNTLIQV
;
A
#
# COMPACT_ATOMS: atom_id res chain seq x y z
N HIS A 1 5.17 1.57 -12.27
CA HIS A 1 5.90 2.80 -11.93
C HIS A 1 6.36 3.48 -13.20
N THR A 2 5.77 4.63 -13.52
CA THR A 2 6.20 5.46 -14.64
C THR A 2 7.32 6.36 -14.15
N ASN A 3 8.55 6.05 -14.51
CA ASN A 3 9.68 6.91 -14.15
C ASN A 3 9.74 8.10 -15.10
N ARG A 4 9.26 9.25 -14.68
CA ARG A 4 9.28 10.50 -15.46
C ARG A 4 10.66 11.17 -15.46
N ARG A 5 11.74 10.42 -15.66
CA ARG A 5 13.10 11.01 -15.69
C ARG A 5 13.29 12.14 -16.70
N LYS A 6 12.36 12.31 -17.66
CA LYS A 6 12.43 13.36 -18.67
C LYS A 6 11.49 14.55 -18.44
N ARG A 7 11.11 14.80 -17.20
CA ARG A 7 10.40 16.02 -16.84
C ARG A 7 11.14 17.29 -17.31
N ASN A 8 12.47 17.21 -17.39
CA ASN A 8 13.30 18.32 -17.86
C ASN A 8 13.10 18.67 -19.35
N VAL A 9 12.63 17.73 -20.15
CA VAL A 9 12.32 17.98 -21.56
C VAL A 9 11.13 18.93 -21.69
N TYR A 10 10.14 18.82 -20.80
CA TYR A 10 9.01 19.77 -20.75
C TYR A 10 9.45 21.21 -20.58
N TRP A 11 10.46 21.46 -19.77
CA TRP A 11 10.97 22.80 -19.51
C TRP A 11 11.73 23.40 -20.69
N ARG A 12 12.14 22.57 -21.63
CA ARG A 12 12.85 23.00 -22.83
C ARG A 12 11.94 23.16 -24.03
N GLY A 13 10.64 22.91 -23.92
CA GLY A 13 9.69 23.00 -25.03
C GLY A 13 9.82 21.90 -26.09
N GLU A 14 10.61 20.88 -25.83
CA GLU A 14 10.86 19.75 -26.77
C GLU A 14 9.78 18.68 -26.62
N PHE A 15 8.52 19.04 -26.80
CA PHE A 15 7.38 18.15 -26.58
C PHE A 15 7.36 16.97 -27.58
N GLU A 16 7.91 17.14 -28.75
CA GLU A 16 7.98 16.10 -29.79
C GLU A 16 8.92 14.97 -29.42
N GLU A 17 9.86 15.21 -28.50
CA GLU A 17 10.83 14.25 -28.01
C GLU A 17 10.50 13.68 -26.64
N ILE A 18 9.27 13.90 -26.12
CA ILE A 18 8.87 13.34 -24.84
C ILE A 18 8.85 11.82 -24.93
N LYS A 19 9.84 11.22 -24.31
CA LYS A 19 9.95 9.78 -24.19
C LYS A 19 9.45 9.35 -22.82
N TYR A 20 8.61 8.36 -22.77
CA TYR A 20 8.16 7.74 -21.55
C TYR A 20 9.13 6.62 -21.19
N ASN A 21 9.52 6.55 -19.91
CA ASN A 21 10.25 5.41 -19.38
C ASN A 21 9.27 4.54 -18.59
N TYR A 22 9.12 3.31 -19.03
CA TYR A 22 8.35 2.28 -18.32
C TYR A 22 9.32 1.30 -17.70
N CYS A 23 9.10 0.99 -16.41
CA CYS A 23 9.79 -0.07 -15.74
C CYS A 23 8.76 -1.11 -15.31
N PHE A 24 8.91 -2.31 -15.84
CA PHE A 24 8.12 -3.48 -15.46
C PHE A 24 9.01 -4.40 -14.62
N GLN A 25 8.59 -4.66 -13.39
CA GLN A 25 9.35 -5.47 -12.45
C GLN A 25 8.52 -6.67 -12.00
N GLY A 26 9.10 -7.86 -12.09
CA GLY A 26 8.46 -9.09 -11.66
C GLY A 26 7.18 -9.45 -12.39
N ILE A 27 7.02 -9.00 -13.63
CA ILE A 27 5.84 -9.32 -14.44
C ILE A 27 6.00 -10.69 -15.06
N GLU A 28 4.96 -11.51 -14.94
CA GLU A 28 4.80 -12.73 -15.71
C GLU A 28 4.17 -12.37 -17.07
N LEU A 29 4.98 -12.51 -18.11
CA LEU A 29 4.52 -12.24 -19.46
C LEU A 29 3.86 -13.48 -20.04
N GLY A 30 2.72 -13.29 -20.70
CA GLY A 30 2.10 -14.37 -21.47
C GLY A 30 3.04 -14.86 -22.59
N THR A 31 2.82 -16.08 -23.04
CA THR A 31 3.66 -16.77 -24.05
C THR A 31 3.72 -16.05 -25.40
N GLU A 32 2.80 -15.13 -25.64
CA GLU A 32 2.71 -14.37 -26.91
C GLU A 32 3.43 -13.02 -26.88
N VAL A 33 4.01 -12.62 -25.73
CA VAL A 33 4.65 -11.31 -25.59
C VAL A 33 6.15 -11.43 -25.89
N ASP A 34 6.55 -10.94 -27.06
CA ASP A 34 7.97 -10.76 -27.39
C ASP A 34 8.47 -9.43 -26.79
N ILE A 35 9.21 -9.53 -25.67
CA ILE A 35 9.81 -8.39 -25.00
C ILE A 35 10.74 -7.61 -25.94
N LYS A 36 11.48 -8.31 -26.81
CA LYS A 36 12.40 -7.66 -27.76
C LYS A 36 11.64 -6.86 -28.81
N ALA A 37 10.52 -7.39 -29.29
CA ALA A 37 9.64 -6.65 -30.20
C ALA A 37 9.06 -5.40 -29.52
N TYR A 38 8.71 -5.49 -28.25
CA TYR A 38 8.25 -4.34 -27.46
C TYR A 38 9.36 -3.29 -27.27
N GLN A 39 10.57 -3.72 -26.96
CA GLN A 39 11.71 -2.82 -26.83
C GLN A 39 12.07 -2.15 -28.15
N ASN A 40 11.96 -2.86 -29.27
CA ASN A 40 12.31 -2.37 -30.60
C ASN A 40 11.24 -1.48 -31.25
N ASN A 41 9.95 -1.70 -30.93
CA ASN A 41 8.86 -0.91 -31.49
C ASN A 41 8.61 0.43 -30.78
N TRP A 42 9.31 0.70 -29.71
CA TRP A 42 9.21 1.97 -28.97
C TRP A 42 10.21 3.02 -29.42
N ASP A 43 10.80 2.85 -30.60
CA ASP A 43 11.76 3.79 -31.20
C ASP A 43 11.23 5.22 -31.39
N LYS A 44 9.92 5.39 -31.30
CA LYS A 44 9.29 6.70 -31.49
C LYS A 44 9.01 7.47 -30.20
N GLY A 45 9.42 6.99 -29.04
CA GLY A 45 9.15 7.81 -27.86
C GLY A 45 9.36 7.25 -26.46
N GLY A 46 9.70 5.99 -26.24
CA GLY A 46 9.82 5.47 -24.88
C GLY A 46 10.88 4.40 -24.68
N ASN A 47 11.47 4.38 -23.50
CA ASN A 47 12.31 3.28 -23.05
C ASN A 47 11.49 2.35 -22.18
N VAL A 48 11.57 1.06 -22.43
CA VAL A 48 10.94 0.04 -21.61
C VAL A 48 12.04 -0.77 -20.94
N THR A 49 12.00 -0.83 -19.62
CA THR A 49 12.92 -1.64 -18.81
C THR A 49 12.15 -2.76 -18.17
N PHE A 50 12.64 -3.99 -18.31
CA PHE A 50 12.11 -5.17 -17.65
C PHE A 50 13.10 -5.66 -16.61
N ILE A 51 12.64 -5.76 -15.38
CA ILE A 51 13.37 -6.38 -14.28
C ILE A 51 12.70 -7.74 -14.03
N PRO A 52 13.42 -8.85 -14.17
CA PRO A 52 12.82 -10.19 -14.19
C PRO A 52 12.01 -10.54 -12.96
N THR A 53 12.48 -10.13 -11.79
CA THR A 53 11.88 -10.46 -10.49
C THR A 53 11.72 -9.21 -9.63
N THR A 54 10.83 -9.26 -8.67
CA THR A 54 10.76 -8.29 -7.58
C THR A 54 11.58 -8.83 -6.42
N PRO A 55 12.66 -8.16 -6.00
CA PRO A 55 13.57 -8.67 -4.97
C PRO A 55 12.87 -9.02 -3.67
N ILE A 56 12.01 -8.12 -3.19
CA ILE A 56 11.21 -8.31 -1.98
C ILE A 56 9.82 -7.73 -2.24
N ILE A 57 8.79 -8.53 -2.01
CA ILE A 57 7.40 -8.08 -2.14
C ILE A 57 6.51 -8.74 -1.09
N ARG A 58 5.66 -7.94 -0.48
CA ARG A 58 4.46 -8.40 0.21
C ARG A 58 3.29 -7.63 -0.38
N GLU A 59 2.35 -8.36 -0.98
CA GLU A 59 1.14 -7.75 -1.50
C GLU A 59 0.22 -7.32 -0.35
N LYS A 60 -0.67 -6.38 -0.64
CA LYS A 60 -1.53 -5.83 0.39
C LYS A 60 -2.51 -6.88 0.93
N PRO A 61 -2.81 -6.86 2.25
CA PRO A 61 -3.87 -7.66 2.82
C PRO A 61 -5.24 -7.33 2.22
N PHE A 62 -6.14 -8.29 2.22
CA PHE A 62 -7.51 -8.08 1.77
C PHE A 62 -8.54 -8.80 2.63
N LEU A 63 -9.72 -8.16 2.73
CA LEU A 63 -10.87 -8.70 3.43
C LEU A 63 -11.61 -9.71 2.54
N PHE A 64 -12.02 -10.82 3.12
CA PHE A 64 -12.84 -11.83 2.45
C PHE A 64 -13.80 -12.51 3.42
N ILE A 65 -14.74 -13.29 2.89
CA ILE A 65 -15.64 -14.13 3.67
C ILE A 65 -15.12 -15.56 3.59
N GLY A 66 -14.80 -16.16 4.74
CA GLY A 66 -14.38 -17.55 4.82
C GLY A 66 -15.54 -18.53 4.60
N ASP A 67 -15.23 -19.80 4.45
CA ASP A 67 -16.23 -20.88 4.24
C ASP A 67 -17.20 -21.01 5.43
N ASP A 68 -16.78 -20.57 6.60
CA ASP A 68 -17.59 -20.47 7.82
C ASP A 68 -18.53 -19.26 7.87
N GLY A 69 -18.59 -18.47 6.78
CA GLY A 69 -19.40 -17.26 6.65
C GLY A 69 -18.89 -16.06 7.45
N ARG A 70 -17.73 -16.15 8.09
CA ARG A 70 -17.14 -15.04 8.85
C ARG A 70 -16.20 -14.21 7.99
N TYR A 71 -16.12 -12.91 8.33
CA TYR A 71 -15.14 -12.02 7.74
C TYR A 71 -13.74 -12.32 8.28
N LYS A 72 -12.80 -12.43 7.36
CA LYS A 72 -11.39 -12.69 7.61
C LYS A 72 -10.53 -11.75 6.78
N VAL A 73 -9.31 -11.54 7.20
CA VAL A 73 -8.29 -10.80 6.43
C VAL A 73 -7.20 -11.78 6.04
N PHE A 74 -6.91 -11.87 4.75
CA PHE A 74 -5.75 -12.61 4.27
C PHE A 74 -4.55 -11.67 4.21
N ARG A 75 -3.45 -12.07 4.84
CA ARG A 75 -2.16 -11.40 4.77
C ARG A 75 -1.21 -12.22 3.91
N PRO A 76 -0.92 -11.81 2.66
CA PRO A 76 0.03 -12.51 1.80
C PRO A 76 1.41 -12.62 2.45
N ALA A 77 2.11 -13.73 2.20
CA ALA A 77 3.48 -13.93 2.67
C ALA A 77 4.45 -12.93 2.04
N LEU A 78 5.53 -12.64 2.75
CA LEU A 78 6.67 -11.94 2.19
C LEU A 78 7.37 -12.88 1.21
N LYS A 79 7.59 -12.43 -0.03
CA LYS A 79 8.26 -13.21 -1.07
C LYS A 79 9.55 -12.52 -1.52
N HIS A 80 10.52 -13.31 -1.89
CA HIS A 80 11.80 -12.88 -2.43
C HIS A 80 11.92 -13.33 -3.88
N GLU A 81 12.59 -12.53 -4.71
CA GLU A 81 12.83 -12.81 -6.14
C GLU A 81 11.56 -13.29 -6.86
N HIS A 82 10.44 -12.66 -6.53
CA HIS A 82 9.11 -13.11 -6.98
C HIS A 82 8.78 -12.57 -8.37
N LYS A 83 8.04 -13.41 -9.12
CA LYS A 83 7.50 -13.10 -10.44
C LYS A 83 6.01 -13.43 -10.49
N GLY A 84 5.24 -12.60 -11.18
CA GLY A 84 3.79 -12.75 -11.27
C GLY A 84 3.04 -12.26 -10.04
N VAL A 85 1.81 -12.72 -9.86
CA VAL A 85 0.94 -12.39 -8.74
C VAL A 85 1.13 -13.37 -7.58
N SER A 86 0.93 -12.90 -6.35
CA SER A 86 1.04 -13.75 -5.16
C SER A 86 -0.22 -14.52 -4.85
N TYR A 87 -1.36 -14.07 -5.37
CA TYR A 87 -2.66 -14.73 -5.22
C TYR A 87 -3.53 -14.49 -6.46
N SER A 88 -4.52 -15.35 -6.64
CA SER A 88 -5.51 -15.22 -7.70
C SER A 88 -6.93 -15.32 -7.14
N ARG A 89 -7.93 -15.25 -8.00
CA ARG A 89 -9.34 -15.39 -7.60
C ARG A 89 -9.65 -16.80 -7.03
N THR A 90 -8.92 -17.81 -7.48
CA THR A 90 -9.15 -19.22 -7.13
C THR A 90 -8.10 -19.79 -6.19
N ASP A 91 -7.02 -19.06 -5.98
CA ASP A 91 -5.91 -19.48 -5.10
C ASP A 91 -5.37 -18.26 -4.35
N MET A 92 -5.53 -18.26 -3.05
CA MET A 92 -5.01 -17.18 -2.20
C MET A 92 -3.49 -17.23 -2.04
N GLY A 93 -2.84 -18.32 -2.47
CA GLY A 93 -1.40 -18.48 -2.33
C GLY A 93 -0.93 -18.64 -0.87
N GLU A 94 0.35 -18.40 -0.66
CA GLU A 94 0.95 -18.44 0.67
C GLU A 94 0.64 -17.17 1.47
N GLY A 95 0.26 -17.35 2.73
CA GLY A 95 -0.07 -16.25 3.61
C GLY A 95 -0.71 -16.70 4.92
N GLU A 96 -1.26 -15.77 5.63
CA GLU A 96 -1.91 -15.97 6.92
C GLU A 96 -3.35 -15.49 6.87
N ILE A 97 -4.25 -16.27 7.45
CA ILE A 97 -5.65 -15.91 7.61
C ILE A 97 -5.88 -15.42 9.03
N LEU A 98 -6.29 -14.17 9.16
CA LEU A 98 -6.57 -13.50 10.41
C LEU A 98 -8.07 -13.37 10.61
N ASP A 99 -8.55 -13.65 11.82
CA ASP A 99 -9.97 -13.51 12.19
C ASP A 99 -10.29 -12.04 12.46
N LEU A 100 -11.27 -11.49 11.73
CA LEU A 100 -11.60 -10.08 11.85
C LEU A 100 -12.10 -9.71 13.27
N LEU A 101 -12.89 -10.57 13.92
CA LEU A 101 -13.48 -10.25 15.21
C LEU A 101 -12.45 -10.33 16.34
N ASN A 102 -11.53 -11.30 16.25
CA ASN A 102 -10.59 -11.56 17.32
C ASN A 102 -9.31 -10.72 17.22
N GLU A 103 -8.88 -10.38 16.00
CA GLU A 103 -7.56 -9.80 15.76
C GLU A 103 -7.62 -8.34 15.27
N PHE A 104 -8.77 -7.90 14.79
CA PHE A 104 -8.95 -6.52 14.34
C PHE A 104 -9.91 -5.73 15.21
N TYR A 105 -9.66 -4.44 15.27
CA TYR A 105 -10.65 -3.45 15.63
C TYR A 105 -11.18 -2.77 14.36
N VAL A 106 -12.49 -2.84 14.15
CA VAL A 106 -13.15 -2.20 13.01
C VAL A 106 -13.45 -0.76 13.38
N VAL A 107 -12.69 0.15 12.81
CA VAL A 107 -12.80 1.59 13.05
C VAL A 107 -13.92 2.16 12.21
N LYS A 108 -14.83 2.88 12.88
CA LYS A 108 -15.94 3.61 12.25
C LYS A 108 -15.75 5.12 12.43
N PRO A 109 -16.33 5.96 11.55
CA PRO A 109 -16.31 7.41 11.72
C PRO A 109 -16.75 7.84 13.13
N GLY A 110 -16.04 8.81 13.71
CA GLY A 110 -16.26 9.29 15.07
C GLY A 110 -15.44 8.60 16.17
N VAL A 111 -14.70 7.54 15.87
CA VAL A 111 -13.74 6.94 16.80
C VAL A 111 -12.52 7.84 16.93
N SER A 112 -12.11 8.14 18.18
CA SER A 112 -10.95 8.98 18.45
C SER A 112 -9.62 8.27 18.20
N ALA A 113 -8.56 9.04 17.89
CA ALA A 113 -7.20 8.53 17.75
C ALA A 113 -6.72 7.82 19.04
N GLU A 114 -7.02 8.38 20.21
CA GLU A 114 -6.72 7.77 21.51
C GLU A 114 -7.31 6.36 21.63
N TYR A 115 -8.57 6.18 21.21
CA TYR A 115 -9.20 4.86 21.28
C TYR A 115 -8.60 3.88 20.27
N MET A 116 -8.27 4.33 19.07
CA MET A 116 -7.54 3.53 18.09
C MET A 116 -6.18 3.09 18.63
N ASN A 117 -5.45 4.00 19.27
CA ASN A 117 -4.17 3.70 19.93
C ASN A 117 -4.31 2.67 21.05
N LYS A 118 -5.36 2.78 21.85
CA LYS A 118 -5.69 1.73 22.85
C LYS A 118 -5.84 0.34 22.22
N GLN A 119 -6.47 0.25 21.06
CA GLN A 119 -6.64 -1.03 20.34
C GLN A 119 -5.30 -1.54 19.82
N LEU A 120 -4.47 -0.66 19.26
CA LEU A 120 -3.12 -1.01 18.80
C LEU A 120 -2.25 -1.55 19.94
N VAL A 121 -2.25 -0.88 21.09
CA VAL A 121 -1.54 -1.32 22.31
C VAL A 121 -2.08 -2.67 22.82
N ALA A 122 -3.40 -2.89 22.75
CA ALA A 122 -4.02 -4.16 23.09
C ALA A 122 -3.71 -5.30 22.09
N GLY A 123 -2.95 -5.02 21.04
CA GLY A 123 -2.51 -6.00 20.07
C GLY A 123 -3.46 -6.22 18.90
N LYS A 124 -4.47 -5.38 18.76
CA LYS A 124 -5.36 -5.43 17.60
C LYS A 124 -4.72 -4.78 16.39
N HIS A 125 -5.03 -5.31 15.23
CA HIS A 125 -4.91 -4.61 13.95
C HIS A 125 -6.07 -3.61 13.80
N LEU A 126 -5.95 -2.67 12.87
CA LEU A 126 -7.05 -1.77 12.54
C LEU A 126 -7.60 -2.06 11.13
N LEU A 127 -8.91 -2.21 11.03
CA LEU A 127 -9.63 -2.15 9.76
C LEU A 127 -10.43 -0.85 9.75
N ILE A 128 -9.99 0.13 8.95
CA ILE A 128 -10.58 1.46 8.91
C ILE A 128 -11.62 1.52 7.81
N THR A 129 -12.88 1.75 8.18
CA THR A 129 -14.00 1.83 7.24
C THR A 129 -14.00 3.15 6.47
N PRO A 130 -14.79 3.28 5.38
CA PRO A 130 -14.87 4.54 4.64
C PRO A 130 -15.28 5.70 5.54
N GLY A 131 -14.57 6.82 5.44
CA GLY A 131 -14.82 8.02 6.22
C GLY A 131 -13.61 8.92 6.34
N MET A 132 -13.81 10.08 6.95
CA MET A 132 -12.77 11.04 7.29
C MET A 132 -12.49 10.95 8.79
N TYR A 133 -11.24 10.82 9.17
CA TYR A 133 -10.78 10.60 10.54
C TYR A 133 -9.78 11.67 10.92
N GLU A 134 -10.22 12.68 11.65
CA GLU A 134 -9.34 13.68 12.23
C GLU A 134 -8.62 13.09 13.43
N LEU A 135 -7.31 13.10 13.38
CA LEU A 135 -6.44 12.50 14.37
C LEU A 135 -5.90 13.58 15.31
N SER A 136 -6.37 13.62 16.54
CA SER A 136 -5.87 14.53 17.57
C SER A 136 -4.44 14.22 18.02
N GLU A 137 -3.96 13.03 17.72
CA GLU A 137 -2.61 12.50 17.98
C GLU A 137 -2.27 11.45 16.93
N PRO A 138 -0.99 11.13 16.68
CA PRO A 138 -0.61 10.06 15.77
C PRO A 138 -1.17 8.71 16.17
N LEU A 139 -1.41 7.86 15.18
CA LEU A 139 -1.58 6.43 15.45
C LEU A 139 -0.19 5.82 15.69
N HIS A 140 0.03 5.31 16.91
CA HIS A 140 1.30 4.74 17.33
C HIS A 140 1.35 3.23 17.08
N VAL A 141 2.25 2.81 16.21
CA VAL A 141 2.49 1.41 15.91
C VAL A 141 3.76 0.95 16.62
N THR A 142 3.58 0.28 17.75
CA THR A 142 4.66 -0.17 18.66
C THR A 142 4.88 -1.68 18.62
N ARG A 143 4.12 -2.41 17.79
CA ARG A 143 4.19 -3.88 17.74
C ARG A 143 4.51 -4.36 16.33
N PRO A 144 5.38 -5.35 16.21
CA PRO A 144 5.71 -5.92 14.90
C PRO A 144 4.48 -6.58 14.27
N ASN A 145 4.51 -6.66 12.96
CA ASN A 145 3.45 -7.28 12.14
C ASN A 145 2.07 -6.63 12.25
N THR A 146 1.97 -5.43 12.81
CA THR A 146 0.71 -4.68 12.88
C THR A 146 0.19 -4.34 11.49
N ILE A 147 -1.13 -4.48 11.30
CA ILE A 147 -1.80 -4.13 10.06
C ILE A 147 -2.73 -2.94 10.33
N ILE A 148 -2.59 -1.89 9.53
CA ILE A 148 -3.56 -0.79 9.41
C ILE A 148 -4.08 -0.83 7.97
N LEU A 149 -5.28 -1.37 7.82
CA LEU A 149 -5.92 -1.60 6.51
C LEU A 149 -7.13 -0.70 6.35
N GLY A 150 -7.11 0.18 5.37
CA GLY A 150 -8.28 0.93 4.94
C GLY A 150 -9.13 0.15 3.94
N ILE A 151 -10.42 0.38 3.96
CA ILE A 151 -11.34 -0.08 2.92
C ILE A 151 -12.11 1.12 2.37
N GLY A 152 -12.35 1.10 1.05
CA GLY A 152 -12.99 2.22 0.36
C GLY A 152 -12.14 3.51 0.47
N TRP A 153 -12.79 4.59 0.88
CA TRP A 153 -12.18 5.92 1.00
C TRP A 153 -11.91 6.26 2.47
N ALA A 154 -11.10 5.45 3.15
CA ALA A 154 -10.68 5.71 4.52
C ALA A 154 -9.57 6.79 4.49
N THR A 155 -9.88 7.99 4.96
CA THR A 155 -8.99 9.15 4.92
C THR A 155 -8.55 9.54 6.33
N LEU A 156 -7.26 9.54 6.58
CA LEU A 156 -6.66 10.02 7.83
C LEU A 156 -6.21 11.48 7.66
N ILE A 157 -6.58 12.31 8.62
CA ILE A 157 -6.30 13.74 8.61
C ILE A 157 -5.60 14.08 9.93
N PRO A 158 -4.28 14.40 9.92
CA PRO A 158 -3.64 14.94 11.12
C PRO A 158 -4.35 16.19 11.57
N GLY A 159 -4.81 16.22 12.82
CA GLY A 159 -5.50 17.37 13.38
C GLY A 159 -4.55 18.55 13.64
N GLU A 160 -5.09 19.75 13.80
CA GLU A 160 -4.32 20.99 14.01
C GLU A 160 -3.34 20.92 15.19
N LYS A 161 -3.68 20.15 16.22
CA LYS A 161 -2.85 19.96 17.42
C LYS A 161 -1.89 18.79 17.32
N ASN A 162 -2.03 18.00 16.28
CA ASN A 162 -1.17 16.85 16.03
C ASN A 162 -0.01 17.33 15.18
N SER A 163 1.14 17.47 15.79
CA SER A 163 2.36 17.96 15.16
C SER A 163 2.79 17.07 13.97
N ASP A 164 2.03 17.12 12.89
CA ASP A 164 2.46 16.78 11.56
C ASP A 164 2.40 15.29 11.13
N THR A 165 2.08 14.34 12.01
CA THR A 165 2.14 12.91 11.66
C THR A 165 0.82 12.21 11.87
N ALA A 166 0.31 11.50 10.87
CA ALA A 166 -0.89 10.66 11.01
C ALA A 166 -0.56 9.30 11.61
N ILE A 167 0.55 8.70 11.19
CA ILE A 167 1.00 7.39 11.70
C ILE A 167 2.48 7.48 12.07
N LEU A 168 2.80 7.07 13.28
CA LEU A 168 4.15 6.90 13.79
C LEU A 168 4.41 5.41 14.00
N VAL A 169 5.35 4.85 13.24
CA VAL A 169 5.82 3.48 13.40
C VAL A 169 7.12 3.52 14.18
N GLU A 170 7.16 2.86 15.31
CA GLU A 170 8.37 2.66 16.09
C GLU A 170 9.31 1.66 15.39
N ASP A 171 10.48 1.42 15.96
CA ASP A 171 11.47 0.47 15.44
C ASP A 171 10.95 -0.99 15.56
N VAL A 172 9.98 -1.34 14.72
CA VAL A 172 9.34 -2.66 14.69
C VAL A 172 9.15 -3.17 13.26
N ASP A 173 9.39 -4.45 13.06
CA ASP A 173 9.34 -5.09 11.75
C ASP A 173 7.94 -5.48 11.29
N GLY A 174 7.78 -5.62 9.99
CA GLY A 174 6.63 -6.30 9.37
C GLY A 174 5.33 -5.52 9.37
N VAL A 175 5.34 -4.23 9.73
CA VAL A 175 4.16 -3.36 9.72
C VAL A 175 3.61 -3.22 8.30
N THR A 176 2.30 -3.29 8.17
CA THR A 176 1.59 -3.11 6.90
C THR A 176 0.58 -1.98 7.00
N ILE A 177 0.78 -0.92 6.22
CA ILE A 177 -0.15 0.20 6.07
C ILE A 177 -0.64 0.18 4.62
N ALA A 178 -1.94 -0.01 4.42
CA ALA A 178 -2.47 -0.19 3.07
C ALA A 178 -3.87 0.39 2.88
N SER A 179 -4.16 0.82 1.65
CA SER A 179 -5.50 1.29 1.21
C SER A 179 -6.05 2.45 2.04
N LEU A 180 -5.18 3.36 2.45
CA LEU A 180 -5.53 4.59 3.15
C LEU A 180 -5.29 5.79 2.26
N MET A 181 -6.09 6.81 2.46
CA MET A 181 -5.84 8.16 1.98
C MET A 181 -5.31 9.01 3.14
N PHE A 182 -4.44 9.95 2.81
CA PHE A 182 -3.94 10.94 3.75
C PHE A 182 -4.27 12.34 3.20
N ASP A 183 -4.91 13.14 4.02
CA ASP A 183 -5.18 14.53 3.71
C ASP A 183 -4.43 15.41 4.71
N ALA A 184 -3.44 16.14 4.19
CA ALA A 184 -2.69 17.13 4.97
C ALA A 184 -3.45 18.45 5.00
N HIS A 185 -4.66 18.44 5.55
CA HIS A 185 -5.52 19.63 5.67
C HIS A 185 -4.80 20.78 6.37
N TYR A 186 -4.02 20.47 7.39
CA TYR A 186 -3.07 21.38 8.01
C TYR A 186 -1.66 21.10 7.47
N THR A 187 -0.78 22.08 7.56
CA THR A 187 0.61 21.91 7.10
C THR A 187 1.29 20.80 7.90
N SER A 188 1.58 19.70 7.24
CA SER A 188 2.29 18.55 7.81
C SER A 188 3.62 18.35 7.11
N ASN A 189 4.68 18.17 7.90
CA ASN A 189 6.01 17.87 7.36
C ASN A 189 6.13 16.40 6.93
N THR A 190 5.46 15.53 7.68
CA THR A 190 5.52 14.07 7.47
C THR A 190 4.16 13.45 7.79
N LEU A 191 3.56 12.72 6.86
CA LEU A 191 2.28 12.02 7.11
C LEU A 191 2.48 10.65 7.74
N ILE A 192 3.55 9.95 7.39
CA ILE A 192 3.94 8.67 7.97
C ILE A 192 5.41 8.76 8.35
N GLN A 193 5.70 8.51 9.61
CA GLN A 193 7.07 8.43 10.13
C GLN A 193 7.38 6.99 10.48
N VAL A 194 8.54 6.50 10.04
CA VAL A 194 9.08 5.16 10.29
C VAL A 194 10.48 5.27 10.82
#